data_afa783e4117399792c65263744a49752
#
_entry.id   afa783e4117399792c65263744a49752
#
_cell.length_a   1.000
_cell.length_b   1.000
_cell.length_c   1.000
_cell.angle_alpha   90.00
_cell.angle_beta   90.00
_cell.angle_gamma   90.00
#
_symmetry.space_group_name_H-M   'P 1'
#
loop_
_entity.id
_entity.type
_entity.pdbx_description
1 polymer ?
#
loop_
_entity_poly.entity_id
_entity_poly.type
_entity_poly.pdbx_seq_one_letter_code
_entity_poly.pdbx_strand_id
1 'polypeptide(L)'
;MESMQHIASKFPPIPGLMSSPYPSGERAHAVNPGISVDCADLIIVPAVTYNQHRACNALVRRMYVSRGYRVLPQRQSIDDPNHFTLGAWLDGELVATLTGSRDSRAGLLADSLYGHEISALRKPSRVIGEVTRLAVDSDFRNPELLKALFRATYQYARAVFGVTDVVVEVNPRHAGYY
;
A
#
# COMPACT_ATOMS: atom_id res chain seq x y z
N MET A 1 -19.33 -3.64 -12.60
CA MET A 1 -18.76 -2.31 -12.91
C MET A 1 -17.95 -1.89 -11.69
N GLU A 2 -16.64 -1.89 -11.81
CA GLU A 2 -15.75 -1.45 -10.73
C GLU A 2 -15.77 0.07 -10.70
N SER A 3 -15.68 0.65 -9.51
CA SER A 3 -15.72 2.10 -9.33
C SER A 3 -14.33 2.60 -8.99
N MET A 4 -13.84 3.57 -9.75
CA MET A 4 -12.64 4.32 -9.39
C MET A 4 -13.02 5.43 -8.39
N GLN A 5 -12.27 5.54 -7.32
CA GLN A 5 -12.35 6.69 -6.41
C GLN A 5 -11.08 7.51 -6.49
N HIS A 6 -11.27 8.81 -6.66
CA HIS A 6 -10.23 9.82 -6.57
C HIS A 6 -10.24 10.42 -5.17
N ILE A 7 -9.17 10.15 -4.42
CA ILE A 7 -9.00 10.70 -3.06
C ILE A 7 -8.01 11.85 -3.13
N ALA A 8 -8.53 13.06 -3.27
CA ALA A 8 -7.73 14.25 -3.04
C ALA A 8 -7.67 14.52 -1.53
N SER A 9 -6.52 14.24 -0.89
CA SER A 9 -6.41 14.39 0.55
C SER A 9 -5.67 15.67 0.94
N LYS A 10 -6.27 16.44 1.86
CA LYS A 10 -5.62 17.52 2.59
C LYS A 10 -5.17 16.97 3.95
N PHE A 11 -3.92 16.51 4.07
CA PHE A 11 -3.35 16.13 5.36
C PHE A 11 -2.16 17.03 5.74
N PRO A 12 -2.00 17.37 7.03
CA PRO A 12 -0.88 18.17 7.51
C PRO A 12 0.44 17.38 7.54
N PRO A 13 1.61 18.04 7.51
CA PRO A 13 2.91 17.38 7.55
C PRO A 13 3.21 16.75 8.91
N ILE A 14 3.93 15.63 8.91
CA ILE A 14 4.40 14.97 10.14
C ILE A 14 5.89 15.24 10.34
N PRO A 15 6.33 15.57 11.56
CA PRO A 15 7.73 15.61 11.92
C PRO A 15 8.28 14.21 12.18
N GLY A 16 9.48 13.92 11.69
CA GLY A 16 10.33 12.83 12.16
C GLY A 16 10.29 11.53 11.34
N LEU A 17 10.91 11.53 10.16
CA LEU A 17 11.39 10.29 9.54
C LEU A 17 12.84 10.08 10.02
N MET A 18 13.05 9.24 11.03
CA MET A 18 14.39 8.87 11.48
C MET A 18 14.65 7.38 11.29
N SER A 19 15.81 7.14 10.69
CA SER A 19 16.65 5.94 10.62
C SER A 19 16.18 4.65 11.28
N SER A 20 16.12 3.60 10.45
CA SER A 20 15.86 2.21 10.76
C SER A 20 16.82 1.60 11.79
N PRO A 21 16.31 0.73 12.65
CA PRO A 21 17.00 -0.49 13.01
C PRO A 21 16.14 -1.71 12.70
N TYR A 22 16.62 -2.58 11.82
CA TYR A 22 15.96 -3.86 11.54
C TYR A 22 16.44 -4.95 12.49
N PRO A 23 15.55 -5.77 13.06
CA PRO A 23 15.91 -7.06 13.62
C PRO A 23 15.74 -8.18 12.59
N SER A 24 16.77 -8.98 12.43
CA SER A 24 16.73 -10.27 11.74
C SER A 24 16.37 -11.37 12.76
N GLY A 25 15.29 -12.11 12.51
CA GLY A 25 14.97 -13.26 13.36
C GLY A 25 13.65 -13.93 12.99
N GLU A 26 13.76 -15.20 12.60
CA GLU A 26 12.62 -16.11 12.43
C GLU A 26 12.02 -16.47 13.78
N ARG A 27 10.67 -16.40 13.89
CA ARG A 27 9.88 -17.31 14.77
C ARG A 27 8.41 -17.30 14.38
N ALA A 28 7.86 -18.50 14.17
CA ALA A 28 6.44 -18.73 14.05
C ALA A 28 5.79 -18.81 15.42
N HIS A 29 4.70 -18.09 15.64
CA HIS A 29 3.80 -18.31 16.77
C HIS A 29 2.34 -18.23 16.34
N ALA A 30 1.56 -19.19 16.83
CA ALA A 30 0.11 -19.26 16.69
C ALA A 30 -0.55 -18.13 17.51
N VAL A 31 -1.47 -17.39 16.91
CA VAL A 31 -2.14 -16.24 17.53
C VAL A 31 -3.63 -16.54 17.76
N ASN A 32 -4.08 -16.21 18.95
CA ASN A 32 -5.43 -16.39 19.50
C ASN A 32 -6.38 -15.31 18.94
N PRO A 33 -7.66 -15.61 18.69
CA PRO A 33 -8.61 -14.62 18.18
C PRO A 33 -9.04 -13.67 19.30
N GLY A 34 -8.68 -12.40 19.18
CA GLY A 34 -9.13 -11.36 20.11
C GLY A 34 -8.09 -10.31 20.51
N ILE A 35 -6.95 -10.21 19.82
CA ILE A 35 -5.90 -9.26 20.18
C ILE A 35 -6.31 -7.86 19.71
N SER A 36 -6.55 -6.97 20.66
CA SER A 36 -6.47 -5.53 20.46
C SER A 36 -5.04 -5.20 20.07
N VAL A 37 -4.79 -4.90 18.79
CA VAL A 37 -3.48 -4.45 18.33
C VAL A 37 -3.23 -3.08 18.94
N ASP A 38 -2.37 -3.02 19.95
CA ASP A 38 -1.82 -1.76 20.43
C ASP A 38 -0.86 -1.27 19.33
N CYS A 39 -1.17 -0.12 18.74
CA CYS A 39 -0.39 0.42 17.62
C CYS A 39 0.99 0.97 18.07
N ALA A 40 1.36 0.81 19.32
CA ALA A 40 2.63 1.31 19.86
C ALA A 40 3.86 0.63 19.20
N ASP A 41 3.73 -0.64 18.82
CA ASP A 41 4.82 -1.42 18.23
C ASP A 41 4.68 -1.62 16.70
N LEU A 42 3.72 -0.94 16.08
CA LEU A 42 3.50 -1.00 14.65
C LEU A 42 4.53 -0.16 13.88
N ILE A 43 5.35 -0.81 13.08
CA ILE A 43 6.35 -0.16 12.21
C ILE A 43 5.91 -0.25 10.76
N ILE A 44 5.74 0.89 10.09
CA ILE A 44 5.41 0.94 8.66
C ILE A 44 6.59 1.54 7.90
N VAL A 45 7.20 0.73 7.03
CA VAL A 45 8.44 1.08 6.31
C VAL A 45 8.42 0.60 4.87
N PRO A 46 9.18 1.26 3.96
CA PRO A 46 9.37 0.75 2.62
C PRO A 46 10.09 -0.60 2.62
N ALA A 47 9.63 -1.51 1.77
CA ALA A 47 10.36 -2.72 1.46
C ALA A 47 11.52 -2.35 0.54
N VAL A 48 12.76 -2.48 1.03
CA VAL A 48 13.98 -2.11 0.30
C VAL A 48 14.87 -3.32 0.01
N THR A 49 14.64 -4.44 0.70
CA THR A 49 15.39 -5.68 0.48
C THR A 49 14.56 -6.68 -0.31
N TYR A 50 15.23 -7.58 -1.01
CA TYR A 50 14.58 -8.70 -1.71
C TYR A 50 13.68 -9.50 -0.77
N ASN A 51 14.12 -9.78 0.45
CA ASN A 51 13.34 -10.55 1.41
C ASN A 51 12.07 -9.84 1.86
N GLN A 52 12.12 -8.51 2.06
CA GLN A 52 10.95 -7.71 2.39
C GLN A 52 9.94 -7.69 1.23
N HIS A 53 10.38 -7.48 0.00
CA HIS A 53 9.52 -7.56 -1.19
C HIS A 53 8.91 -8.95 -1.34
N ARG A 54 9.67 -10.00 -1.09
CA ARG A 54 9.19 -11.39 -1.13
C ARG A 54 8.12 -11.63 -0.07
N ALA A 55 8.31 -11.13 1.15
CA ALA A 55 7.33 -11.22 2.22
C ALA A 55 6.02 -10.49 1.87
N CYS A 56 6.12 -9.24 1.39
CA CYS A 56 4.96 -8.47 0.92
C CYS A 56 4.20 -9.19 -0.20
N ASN A 57 4.91 -9.70 -1.20
CA ASN A 57 4.31 -10.46 -2.29
C ASN A 57 3.64 -11.75 -1.82
N ALA A 58 4.21 -12.45 -0.85
CA ALA A 58 3.64 -13.65 -0.26
C ALA A 58 2.32 -13.34 0.48
N LEU A 59 2.29 -12.25 1.26
CA LEU A 59 1.08 -11.79 1.94
C LEU A 59 -0.03 -11.43 0.93
N VAL A 60 0.28 -10.64 -0.10
CA VAL A 60 -0.67 -10.30 -1.16
C VAL A 60 -1.23 -11.58 -1.79
N ARG A 61 -0.35 -12.50 -2.19
CA ARG A 61 -0.78 -13.77 -2.81
C ARG A 61 -1.70 -14.56 -1.88
N ARG A 62 -1.34 -14.72 -0.63
CA ARG A 62 -2.15 -15.45 0.37
C ARG A 62 -3.52 -14.84 0.51
N MET A 63 -3.60 -13.52 0.71
CA MET A 63 -4.86 -12.81 0.94
C MET A 63 -5.75 -12.72 -0.31
N TYR A 64 -5.17 -12.61 -1.48
CA TYR A 64 -5.94 -12.53 -2.73
C TYR A 64 -6.48 -13.90 -3.13
N VAL A 65 -5.65 -14.95 -3.05
CA VAL A 65 -6.06 -16.33 -3.36
C VAL A 65 -7.17 -16.79 -2.40
N SER A 66 -7.08 -16.47 -1.10
CA SER A 66 -8.13 -16.81 -0.13
C SER A 66 -9.49 -16.15 -0.43
N ARG A 67 -9.51 -15.10 -1.27
CA ARG A 67 -10.72 -14.41 -1.73
C ARG A 67 -11.14 -14.77 -3.16
N GLY A 68 -10.45 -15.74 -3.77
CA GLY A 68 -10.73 -16.20 -5.13
C GLY A 68 -10.16 -15.30 -6.25
N TYR A 69 -9.32 -14.31 -5.91
CA TYR A 69 -8.67 -13.49 -6.92
C TYR A 69 -7.48 -14.20 -7.55
N ARG A 70 -7.30 -14.00 -8.84
CA ARG A 70 -6.06 -14.39 -9.53
C ARG A 70 -4.98 -13.37 -9.24
N VAL A 71 -3.85 -13.81 -8.72
CA VAL A 71 -2.69 -12.96 -8.51
C VAL A 71 -1.80 -13.03 -9.74
N LEU A 72 -1.82 -11.99 -10.54
CA LEU A 72 -0.87 -11.86 -11.65
C LEU A 72 0.53 -11.55 -11.10
N PRO A 73 1.59 -12.02 -11.75
CA PRO A 73 2.95 -11.61 -11.45
C PRO A 73 3.06 -10.07 -11.47
N GLN A 74 3.82 -9.52 -10.55
CA GLN A 74 4.09 -8.09 -10.55
C GLN A 74 4.85 -7.73 -11.83
N ARG A 75 4.27 -6.86 -12.64
CA ARG A 75 4.87 -6.44 -13.91
C ARG A 75 6.00 -5.43 -13.72
N GLN A 76 5.92 -4.66 -12.63
CA GLN A 76 6.94 -3.67 -12.29
C GLN A 76 8.14 -4.36 -11.63
N SER A 77 9.33 -3.96 -12.04
CA SER A 77 10.57 -4.36 -11.39
C SER A 77 10.62 -3.80 -9.95
N ILE A 78 11.29 -4.50 -9.07
CA ILE A 78 11.63 -4.00 -7.73
C ILE A 78 12.44 -2.70 -7.84
N ASP A 79 13.18 -2.55 -8.93
CA ASP A 79 14.05 -1.40 -9.21
C ASP A 79 13.34 -0.26 -9.98
N ASP A 80 12.02 -0.34 -10.19
CA ASP A 80 11.29 0.75 -10.86
C ASP A 80 11.29 2.00 -9.97
N PRO A 81 11.94 3.11 -10.38
CA PRO A 81 12.05 4.31 -9.58
C PRO A 81 10.70 5.02 -9.32
N ASN A 82 9.65 4.64 -10.03
CA ASN A 82 8.31 5.19 -9.83
C ASN A 82 7.42 4.31 -8.95
N HIS A 83 7.99 3.31 -8.30
CA HIS A 83 7.25 2.29 -7.59
C HIS A 83 7.79 2.09 -6.17
N PHE A 84 6.90 1.83 -5.22
CA PHE A 84 7.30 1.48 -3.86
C PHE A 84 6.29 0.52 -3.23
N THR A 85 6.75 -0.27 -2.28
CA THR A 85 5.89 -1.12 -1.46
C THR A 85 6.16 -0.80 0.00
N LEU A 86 5.11 -0.54 0.78
CA LEU A 86 5.20 -0.44 2.23
C LEU A 86 4.79 -1.75 2.87
N GLY A 87 5.53 -2.16 3.89
CA GLY A 87 5.17 -3.23 4.81
C GLY A 87 4.87 -2.66 6.18
N ALA A 88 3.79 -3.12 6.79
CA ALA A 88 3.44 -2.87 8.18
C ALA A 88 3.84 -4.09 9.00
N TRP A 89 4.70 -3.89 9.98
CA TRP A 89 5.31 -4.91 10.81
C TRP A 89 4.89 -4.73 12.25
N LEU A 90 4.46 -5.80 12.88
CA LEU A 90 4.13 -5.86 14.30
C LEU A 90 4.95 -7.00 14.92
N ASP A 91 5.73 -6.71 15.95
CA ASP A 91 6.61 -7.69 16.60
C ASP A 91 7.53 -8.47 15.61
N GLY A 92 7.94 -7.81 14.52
CA GLY A 92 8.76 -8.41 13.48
C GLY A 92 8.00 -9.26 12.46
N GLU A 93 6.68 -9.40 12.58
CA GLU A 93 5.81 -10.08 11.63
C GLU A 93 5.17 -9.10 10.66
N LEU A 94 5.11 -9.44 9.37
CA LEU A 94 4.44 -8.63 8.35
C LEU A 94 2.93 -8.86 8.42
N VAL A 95 2.20 -7.85 8.88
CA VAL A 95 0.74 -7.91 9.09
C VAL A 95 -0.07 -7.22 8.00
N ALA A 96 0.53 -6.26 7.28
CA ALA A 96 -0.12 -5.63 6.14
C ALA A 96 0.90 -5.11 5.12
N THR A 97 0.47 -4.92 3.89
CA THR A 97 1.28 -4.33 2.83
C THR A 97 0.40 -3.59 1.83
N LEU A 98 1.00 -2.60 1.18
CA LEU A 98 0.37 -1.81 0.14
C LEU A 98 1.45 -1.34 -0.84
N THR A 99 1.11 -1.31 -2.10
CA THR A 99 2.01 -0.84 -3.16
C THR A 99 1.50 0.49 -3.70
N GLY A 100 2.40 1.45 -3.86
CA GLY A 100 2.14 2.71 -4.53
C GLY A 100 3.00 2.88 -5.77
N SER A 101 2.48 3.61 -6.76
CA SER A 101 3.24 4.02 -7.94
C SER A 101 2.97 5.48 -8.27
N ARG A 102 3.95 6.14 -8.85
CA ARG A 102 3.83 7.45 -9.47
C ARG A 102 3.55 7.27 -10.95
N ASP A 103 2.65 8.09 -11.48
CA ASP A 103 2.40 8.15 -12.91
C ASP A 103 3.66 8.51 -13.70
N SER A 104 3.86 7.81 -14.77
CA SER A 104 5.04 7.92 -15.64
C SER A 104 4.64 7.73 -17.10
N ARG A 105 5.62 7.71 -18.00
CA ARG A 105 5.37 7.40 -19.41
C ARG A 105 4.78 5.99 -19.64
N ALA A 106 4.97 5.08 -18.68
CA ALA A 106 4.38 3.75 -18.74
C ALA A 106 2.88 3.73 -18.37
N GLY A 107 2.38 4.85 -17.83
CA GLY A 107 1.02 4.97 -17.32
C GLY A 107 0.82 4.26 -15.97
N LEU A 108 -0.41 4.30 -15.51
CA LEU A 108 -0.89 3.62 -14.31
C LEU A 108 -1.64 2.32 -14.70
N LEU A 109 -1.79 1.39 -13.78
CA LEU A 109 -2.57 0.18 -14.04
C LEU A 109 -4.04 0.51 -14.32
N ALA A 110 -4.59 1.49 -13.61
CA ALA A 110 -5.95 1.96 -13.78
C ALA A 110 -6.22 2.60 -15.16
N ASP A 111 -5.19 3.01 -15.92
CA ASP A 111 -5.37 3.52 -17.29
C ASP A 111 -6.06 2.52 -18.21
N SER A 112 -5.89 1.23 -17.95
CA SER A 112 -6.49 0.17 -18.77
C SER A 112 -8.03 0.18 -18.72
N LEU A 113 -8.61 0.67 -17.63
CA LEU A 113 -10.06 0.72 -17.41
C LEU A 113 -10.59 2.16 -17.36
N TYR A 114 -9.80 3.11 -16.87
CA TYR A 114 -10.20 4.48 -16.56
C TYR A 114 -9.30 5.53 -17.25
N GLY A 115 -8.77 5.21 -18.42
CA GLY A 115 -7.81 6.06 -19.13
C GLY A 115 -8.34 7.45 -19.43
N HIS A 116 -9.63 7.62 -19.69
CA HIS A 116 -10.25 8.92 -19.94
C HIS A 116 -10.25 9.78 -18.67
N GLU A 117 -10.70 9.22 -17.55
CA GLU A 117 -10.80 9.90 -16.25
C GLU A 117 -9.42 10.27 -15.73
N ILE A 118 -8.46 9.35 -15.83
CA ILE A 118 -7.07 9.58 -15.41
C ILE A 118 -6.43 10.66 -16.30
N SER A 119 -6.68 10.64 -17.61
CA SER A 119 -6.18 11.66 -18.52
C SER A 119 -6.71 13.05 -18.18
N ALA A 120 -7.94 13.18 -17.73
CA ALA A 120 -8.50 14.42 -17.26
C ALA A 120 -7.84 14.94 -15.96
N LEU A 121 -7.25 14.06 -15.15
CA LEU A 121 -6.49 14.42 -13.96
C LEU A 121 -5.06 14.88 -14.29
N ARG A 122 -4.47 14.42 -15.40
CA ARG A 122 -3.11 14.74 -15.84
C ARG A 122 -2.99 16.19 -16.25
N LYS A 123 -2.61 17.05 -15.30
CA LYS A 123 -2.41 18.51 -15.49
C LYS A 123 -0.99 18.86 -15.06
N PRO A 124 -0.36 19.92 -15.60
CA PRO A 124 1.01 20.30 -15.27
C PRO A 124 1.28 20.49 -13.77
N SER A 125 0.26 20.88 -13.01
CA SER A 125 0.35 21.08 -11.55
C SER A 125 0.06 19.84 -10.72
N ARG A 126 -0.26 18.71 -11.36
CA ARG A 126 -0.64 17.47 -10.68
C ARG A 126 0.37 16.36 -10.92
N VAL A 127 0.72 15.67 -9.88
CA VAL A 127 1.49 14.43 -9.90
C VAL A 127 0.58 13.33 -9.38
N ILE A 128 0.17 12.44 -10.27
CA ILE A 128 -0.79 11.39 -9.94
C ILE A 128 -0.03 10.18 -9.42
N GLY A 129 -0.53 9.59 -8.36
CA GLY A 129 -0.10 8.29 -7.86
C GLY A 129 -1.26 7.30 -7.89
N GLU A 130 -0.94 6.03 -7.88
CA GLU A 130 -1.89 4.94 -7.80
C GLU A 130 -1.56 4.05 -6.62
N VAL A 131 -2.59 3.59 -5.92
CA VAL A 131 -2.47 2.61 -4.84
C VAL A 131 -3.05 1.29 -5.28
N THR A 132 -2.25 0.24 -5.10
CA THR A 132 -2.59 -1.12 -5.51
C THR A 132 -2.16 -2.14 -4.48
N ARG A 133 -2.55 -3.39 -4.66
CA ARG A 133 -2.03 -4.56 -3.94
C ARG A 133 -2.12 -4.44 -2.42
N LEU A 134 -3.19 -3.79 -1.92
CA LEU A 134 -3.47 -3.76 -0.49
C LEU A 134 -3.78 -5.18 0.00
N ALA A 135 -3.03 -5.62 0.99
CA ALA A 135 -3.29 -6.86 1.71
C ALA A 135 -3.10 -6.65 3.21
N VAL A 136 -4.07 -7.10 3.98
CA VAL A 136 -4.02 -7.15 5.45
C VAL A 136 -4.25 -8.58 5.85
N ASP A 137 -3.39 -9.11 6.69
CA ASP A 137 -3.54 -10.46 7.23
C ASP A 137 -4.90 -10.61 7.95
N SER A 138 -5.51 -11.78 7.79
CA SER A 138 -6.84 -12.06 8.36
C SER A 138 -6.89 -11.89 9.87
N ASP A 139 -5.79 -12.21 10.56
CA ASP A 139 -5.70 -12.23 12.01
C ASP A 139 -5.48 -10.83 12.60
N PHE A 140 -5.06 -9.87 11.75
CA PHE A 140 -4.74 -8.48 12.14
C PHE A 140 -5.71 -7.45 11.55
N ARG A 141 -6.96 -7.81 11.27
CA ARG A 141 -7.95 -6.89 10.72
C ARG A 141 -8.34 -5.83 11.74
N ASN A 142 -7.70 -4.68 11.64
CA ASN A 142 -7.97 -3.52 12.47
C ASN A 142 -8.13 -2.27 11.58
N PRO A 143 -9.23 -1.50 11.71
CA PRO A 143 -9.41 -0.24 10.98
C PRO A 143 -8.28 0.76 11.21
N GLU A 144 -7.69 0.80 12.41
CA GLU A 144 -6.58 1.73 12.72
C GLU A 144 -5.30 1.33 11.99
N LEU A 145 -5.01 0.02 11.86
CA LEU A 145 -3.91 -0.47 11.02
C LEU A 145 -4.07 -0.01 9.56
N LEU A 146 -5.28 -0.14 9.02
CA LEU A 146 -5.56 0.28 7.65
C LEU A 146 -5.39 1.78 7.47
N LYS A 147 -5.92 2.59 8.39
CA LYS A 147 -5.73 4.05 8.39
C LYS A 147 -4.26 4.44 8.48
N ALA A 148 -3.50 3.81 9.38
CA ALA A 148 -2.06 4.05 9.54
C ALA A 148 -1.30 3.72 8.26
N LEU A 149 -1.60 2.59 7.62
CA LEU A 149 -0.97 2.18 6.37
C LEU A 149 -1.26 3.16 5.22
N PHE A 150 -2.52 3.58 5.03
CA PHE A 150 -2.87 4.58 4.01
C PHE A 150 -2.21 5.92 4.28
N ARG A 151 -2.21 6.36 5.54
CA ARG A 151 -1.53 7.61 5.94
C ARG A 151 -0.04 7.57 5.62
N ALA A 152 0.64 6.49 6.01
CA ALA A 152 2.07 6.31 5.72
C ALA A 152 2.33 6.28 4.21
N THR A 153 1.48 5.59 3.45
CA THR A 153 1.57 5.52 1.99
C THR A 153 1.47 6.89 1.34
N TYR A 154 0.45 7.66 1.71
CA TYR A 154 0.27 9.00 1.18
C TYR A 154 1.44 9.92 1.52
N GLN A 155 1.91 9.88 2.77
CA GLN A 155 3.05 10.69 3.20
C GLN A 155 4.33 10.33 2.46
N TYR A 156 4.60 9.04 2.29
CA TYR A 156 5.74 8.57 1.53
C TYR A 156 5.65 9.00 0.06
N ALA A 157 4.50 8.78 -0.59
CA ALA A 157 4.27 9.17 -1.96
C ALA A 157 4.43 10.68 -2.18
N ARG A 158 3.94 11.49 -1.24
CA ARG A 158 4.09 12.94 -1.29
C ARG A 158 5.53 13.39 -1.06
N ALA A 159 6.21 12.84 -0.07
CA ALA A 159 7.56 13.27 0.31
C ALA A 159 8.61 12.84 -0.73
N VAL A 160 8.49 11.63 -1.27
CA VAL A 160 9.50 11.05 -2.16
C VAL A 160 9.20 11.34 -3.63
N PHE A 161 7.92 11.28 -4.02
CA PHE A 161 7.52 11.37 -5.42
C PHE A 161 6.77 12.66 -5.77
N GLY A 162 6.47 13.52 -4.78
CA GLY A 162 5.72 14.75 -4.98
C GLY A 162 4.26 14.53 -5.37
N VAL A 163 3.70 13.34 -5.11
CA VAL A 163 2.32 12.99 -5.47
C VAL A 163 1.33 13.98 -4.85
N THR A 164 0.45 14.52 -5.68
CA THR A 164 -0.60 15.47 -5.25
C THR A 164 -1.97 14.82 -5.21
N ASP A 165 -2.19 13.82 -6.06
CA ASP A 165 -3.47 13.14 -6.24
C ASP A 165 -3.24 11.63 -6.26
N VAL A 166 -4.11 10.89 -5.60
CA VAL A 166 -4.03 9.43 -5.56
C VAL A 166 -5.30 8.83 -6.15
N VAL A 167 -5.13 7.88 -7.03
CA VAL A 167 -6.21 7.03 -7.54
C VAL A 167 -6.11 5.64 -6.94
N VAL A 168 -7.24 5.04 -6.67
CA VAL A 168 -7.35 3.67 -6.19
C VAL A 168 -8.54 2.99 -6.84
N GLU A 169 -8.30 1.81 -7.38
CA GLU A 169 -9.37 0.95 -7.87
C GLU A 169 -9.88 0.08 -6.72
N VAL A 170 -11.17 0.19 -6.43
CA VAL A 170 -11.79 -0.54 -5.33
C VAL A 170 -13.06 -1.26 -5.77
N ASN A 171 -13.32 -2.42 -5.18
CA ASN A 171 -14.61 -3.06 -5.36
C ASN A 171 -15.71 -2.16 -4.80
N PRO A 172 -16.84 -1.94 -5.51
CA PRO A 172 -17.91 -1.02 -5.09
C PRO A 172 -18.42 -1.25 -3.66
N ARG A 173 -18.43 -2.51 -3.19
CA ARG A 173 -18.82 -2.84 -1.81
C ARG A 173 -17.88 -2.26 -0.74
N HIS A 174 -16.66 -1.87 -1.12
CA HIS A 174 -15.66 -1.32 -0.21
C HIS A 174 -15.51 0.19 -0.35
N ALA A 175 -16.25 0.83 -1.26
CA ALA A 175 -16.12 2.25 -1.55
C ALA A 175 -16.34 3.15 -0.31
N GLY A 176 -17.18 2.72 0.62
CA GLY A 176 -17.43 3.46 1.87
C GLY A 176 -16.29 3.43 2.91
N TYR A 177 -15.21 2.69 2.65
CA TYR A 177 -14.04 2.66 3.56
C TYR A 177 -12.98 3.70 3.18
N TYR A 178 -13.09 4.31 2.01
CA TYR A 178 -12.14 5.29 1.46
C TYR A 178 -12.80 6.66 1.35
#